data_e9ff9acd73c58286f7eb599785431d7e
#
_entry.id   e9ff9acd73c58286f7eb599785431d7e
#
_cell.length_a   1.000
_cell.length_b   1.000
_cell.length_c   1.000
_cell.angle_alpha   90.00
_cell.angle_beta   90.00
_cell.angle_gamma   90.00
#
_symmetry.space_group_name_H-M   'P 1'
#
loop_
_entity.id
_entity.type
_entity.pdbx_description
1 polymer ?
#
loop_
_entity_poly.entity_id
_entity_poly.type
_entity_poly.pdbx_seq_one_letter_code
_entity_poly.pdbx_strand_id
1 'polypeptide(L)'
;MQITLQTLSTTLNYAKTELSSYLASLSLPSLELDKIDISIKTDKNITKVKDYLLDDAFRIDIVNGKGEIIGNNDRSSLLAVYHFLYRIGFRFLTPVKESEIIPDIISLQELTLTESHIYPFRHRGICIEGASSLENILATVEWMPKLGYNCFFSQFKLPFTFMERWYKHQNNPHLKPEEFSLDTASEYTEKIFKEIKKRDMLLHTVGHGWTANAAGFPALGWDTQSTDGEADSSFFAMINGKRELFHGVPTNTNLCYSNKEVIDKLADLVLDYAVNNKEADYVHFWLADAFNNICECENCEKESLSDQYVTILNRIDEKLSENDLTTHIVFLLYQELLWPPIREKLRNPNRFTLMFAPISRTFEESYPEDTENKAIPEFKKNHISLPVNIEENLNFLFAWQKKFNEDSFVYDYPLGRAHYGDFGYYHISKILFNDIIKLPALGLNGYISCQELRCFSPNSLPNYVMGYALSGLCKDFEAFVTDYYRDFYGKFYEEAMAYLKELSSLSHPDYFNNKGDRVSKHINADFIRILEVLENFLPTFDKVKSSGGFTVHWELLAFHNSYLNRLVKALIKLSSGDFNRANELFKDFAGYIQENELKFQPYLDVYRLIDISTNYTGFKNI
;
A
#
# COMPACT_ATOMS: atom_id res chain seq x y z
N MET A 1 8.02 -35.64 -12.58
CA MET A 1 7.03 -34.58 -12.30
C MET A 1 6.55 -33.98 -13.60
N GLN A 2 5.23 -33.96 -13.81
CA GLN A 2 4.60 -33.38 -15.00
C GLN A 2 3.64 -32.27 -14.56
N ILE A 3 3.89 -31.03 -14.99
CA ILE A 3 2.98 -29.90 -14.83
C ILE A 3 2.54 -29.45 -16.22
N THR A 4 1.26 -29.54 -16.52
CA THR A 4 0.71 -29.28 -17.86
C THR A 4 -0.16 -28.03 -17.86
N LEU A 5 -0.24 -27.38 -19.03
CA LEU A 5 -1.13 -26.24 -19.27
C LEU A 5 -2.13 -26.62 -20.35
N GLN A 6 -3.42 -26.32 -20.17
CA GLN A 6 -4.43 -26.51 -21.20
C GLN A 6 -4.51 -25.32 -22.18
N THR A 7 -4.16 -24.09 -21.70
CA THR A 7 -4.03 -22.88 -22.51
C THR A 7 -2.65 -22.26 -22.28
N LEU A 8 -2.13 -21.56 -23.29
CA LEU A 8 -0.82 -20.93 -23.20
C LEU A 8 -1.03 -19.43 -23.00
N SER A 9 -0.54 -18.92 -21.87
CA SER A 9 -0.39 -17.49 -21.59
C SER A 9 0.90 -17.24 -20.82
N THR A 10 1.34 -16.01 -20.77
CA THR A 10 2.52 -15.61 -19.98
C THR A 10 2.33 -15.95 -18.51
N THR A 11 1.16 -15.66 -17.95
CA THR A 11 0.82 -15.88 -16.55
C THR A 11 0.72 -17.37 -16.20
N LEU A 12 0.08 -18.18 -17.04
CA LEU A 12 0.00 -19.62 -16.81
C LEU A 12 1.37 -20.30 -16.93
N ASN A 13 2.21 -19.87 -17.88
CA ASN A 13 3.60 -20.34 -17.95
C ASN A 13 4.40 -19.97 -16.69
N TYR A 14 4.20 -18.76 -16.17
CA TYR A 14 4.79 -18.35 -14.91
C TYR A 14 4.28 -19.20 -13.74
N ALA A 15 2.97 -19.40 -13.62
CA ALA A 15 2.34 -20.26 -12.61
C ALA A 15 2.88 -21.71 -12.64
N LYS A 16 3.06 -22.27 -13.83
CA LYS A 16 3.68 -23.59 -14.04
C LYS A 16 5.13 -23.60 -13.53
N THR A 17 5.91 -22.58 -13.85
CA THR A 17 7.31 -22.47 -13.44
C THR A 17 7.42 -22.40 -11.92
N GLU A 18 6.59 -21.56 -11.28
CA GLU A 18 6.53 -21.42 -9.81
C GLU A 18 6.16 -22.76 -9.15
N LEU A 19 5.04 -23.38 -9.56
CA LEU A 19 4.62 -24.66 -8.99
C LEU A 19 5.71 -25.73 -9.15
N SER A 20 6.32 -25.81 -10.34
CA SER A 20 7.38 -26.80 -10.60
C SER A 20 8.60 -26.57 -9.73
N SER A 21 9.02 -25.30 -9.55
CA SER A 21 10.17 -24.92 -8.75
C SER A 21 9.97 -25.24 -7.26
N TYR A 22 8.81 -24.87 -6.71
CA TYR A 22 8.50 -25.14 -5.31
C TYR A 22 8.33 -26.63 -5.02
N LEU A 23 7.64 -27.39 -5.88
CA LEU A 23 7.51 -28.83 -5.70
C LEU A 23 8.85 -29.57 -5.85
N ALA A 24 9.75 -29.08 -6.69
CA ALA A 24 11.10 -29.64 -6.82
C ALA A 24 11.99 -29.38 -5.58
N SER A 25 11.67 -28.39 -4.74
CA SER A 25 12.40 -28.09 -3.50
C SER A 25 11.98 -28.97 -2.30
N LEU A 26 10.93 -29.78 -2.46
CA LEU A 26 10.46 -30.69 -1.41
C LEU A 26 11.44 -31.86 -1.17
N SER A 27 11.44 -32.41 0.05
CA SER A 27 12.25 -33.57 0.45
C SER A 27 11.72 -34.92 -0.10
N LEU A 28 10.85 -34.89 -1.10
CA LEU A 28 10.28 -36.09 -1.73
C LEU A 28 11.35 -36.91 -2.48
N PRO A 29 11.35 -38.24 -2.36
CA PRO A 29 12.19 -39.09 -3.22
C PRO A 29 11.92 -38.85 -4.71
N SER A 30 12.94 -38.94 -5.56
CA SER A 30 12.82 -38.69 -7.01
C SER A 30 11.73 -39.55 -7.67
N LEU A 31 11.55 -40.82 -7.25
CA LEU A 31 10.50 -41.70 -7.72
C LEU A 31 9.10 -41.24 -7.37
N GLU A 32 8.92 -40.51 -6.24
CA GLU A 32 7.65 -39.93 -5.86
C GLU A 32 7.43 -38.60 -6.61
N LEU A 33 8.44 -37.78 -6.78
CA LEU A 33 8.37 -36.56 -7.61
C LEU A 33 7.92 -36.88 -9.04
N ASP A 34 8.39 -37.97 -9.63
CA ASP A 34 8.03 -38.40 -10.99
C ASP A 34 6.55 -38.81 -11.15
N LYS A 35 5.86 -39.10 -10.04
CA LYS A 35 4.42 -39.43 -10.05
C LYS A 35 3.50 -38.22 -9.99
N ILE A 36 4.03 -37.04 -9.69
CA ILE A 36 3.25 -35.78 -9.66
C ILE A 36 2.79 -35.44 -11.08
N ASP A 37 1.47 -35.24 -11.22
CA ASP A 37 0.80 -34.92 -12.47
C ASP A 37 -0.32 -33.92 -12.22
N ILE A 38 -0.02 -32.61 -12.39
CA ILE A 38 -0.96 -31.52 -12.12
C ILE A 38 -1.18 -30.71 -13.39
N SER A 39 -2.44 -30.44 -13.73
CA SER A 39 -2.79 -29.49 -14.79
C SER A 39 -3.22 -28.15 -14.24
N ILE A 40 -2.77 -27.07 -14.88
CA ILE A 40 -3.19 -25.69 -14.58
C ILE A 40 -4.01 -25.19 -15.78
N LYS A 41 -5.19 -24.64 -15.51
CA LYS A 41 -6.08 -24.14 -16.56
C LYS A 41 -6.92 -22.96 -16.09
N THR A 42 -7.51 -22.25 -17.04
CA THR A 42 -8.48 -21.19 -16.83
C THR A 42 -9.85 -21.62 -17.34
N ASP A 43 -10.90 -21.41 -16.54
CA ASP A 43 -12.28 -21.63 -16.93
C ASP A 43 -13.19 -20.57 -16.31
N LYS A 44 -13.63 -19.59 -17.11
CA LYS A 44 -14.51 -18.49 -16.67
C LYS A 44 -15.84 -18.94 -16.06
N ASN A 45 -16.22 -20.20 -16.20
CA ASN A 45 -17.49 -20.76 -15.72
C ASN A 45 -17.34 -21.60 -14.43
N ILE A 46 -16.16 -21.68 -13.82
CA ILE A 46 -15.96 -22.50 -12.61
C ILE A 46 -16.83 -22.06 -11.43
N THR A 47 -17.16 -20.77 -11.38
CA THR A 47 -18.07 -20.19 -10.40
C THR A 47 -18.62 -18.86 -10.90
N LYS A 48 -19.72 -18.39 -10.28
CA LYS A 48 -20.34 -17.12 -10.66
C LYS A 48 -19.69 -15.97 -9.89
N VAL A 49 -18.92 -15.15 -10.59
CA VAL A 49 -18.40 -13.86 -10.13
C VAL A 49 -19.11 -12.71 -10.87
N LYS A 50 -19.02 -11.49 -10.35
CA LYS A 50 -19.65 -10.31 -10.97
C LYS A 50 -18.97 -9.96 -12.30
N ASP A 51 -17.65 -10.00 -12.32
CA ASP A 51 -16.82 -9.75 -13.50
C ASP A 51 -15.67 -10.76 -13.56
N TYR A 52 -15.63 -11.59 -14.61
CA TYR A 52 -14.63 -12.66 -14.71
C TYR A 52 -13.19 -12.17 -14.98
N LEU A 53 -13.00 -10.94 -15.45
CA LEU A 53 -11.68 -10.34 -15.67
C LEU A 53 -11.13 -9.66 -14.42
N LEU A 54 -12.02 -9.06 -13.63
CA LEU A 54 -11.65 -8.23 -12.47
C LEU A 54 -11.74 -8.98 -11.14
N ASP A 55 -12.66 -9.94 -11.02
CA ASP A 55 -12.89 -10.69 -9.79
C ASP A 55 -12.16 -12.04 -9.84
N ASP A 56 -11.73 -12.53 -8.69
CA ASP A 56 -10.92 -13.74 -8.59
C ASP A 56 -11.66 -14.89 -7.91
N ALA A 57 -11.56 -16.06 -8.51
CA ALA A 57 -12.05 -17.31 -7.94
C ALA A 57 -11.26 -18.50 -8.47
N PHE A 58 -11.16 -19.57 -7.70
CA PHE A 58 -10.48 -20.79 -8.12
C PHE A 58 -11.12 -22.06 -7.56
N ARG A 59 -10.75 -23.19 -8.19
CA ARG A 59 -10.95 -24.54 -7.67
C ARG A 59 -9.65 -25.31 -7.77
N ILE A 60 -9.31 -26.03 -6.72
CA ILE A 60 -8.20 -26.97 -6.65
C ILE A 60 -8.79 -28.35 -6.38
N ASP A 61 -8.37 -29.35 -7.13
CA ASP A 61 -8.73 -30.74 -6.94
C ASP A 61 -7.50 -31.62 -7.20
N ILE A 62 -6.71 -31.80 -6.14
CA ILE A 62 -5.45 -32.55 -6.17
C ILE A 62 -5.52 -33.64 -5.11
N VAL A 63 -5.27 -34.87 -5.50
CA VAL A 63 -5.19 -36.04 -4.61
C VAL A 63 -3.89 -36.80 -4.87
N ASN A 64 -3.07 -36.92 -3.82
CA ASN A 64 -1.76 -37.60 -3.89
C ASN A 64 -0.88 -37.07 -5.04
N GLY A 65 -0.80 -35.74 -5.16
CA GLY A 65 -0.01 -35.07 -6.19
C GLY A 65 -0.56 -35.13 -7.61
N LYS A 66 -1.81 -35.59 -7.82
CA LYS A 66 -2.45 -35.65 -9.13
C LYS A 66 -3.76 -34.90 -9.18
N GLY A 67 -3.98 -34.14 -10.25
CA GLY A 67 -5.23 -33.39 -10.39
C GLY A 67 -5.11 -32.08 -11.15
N GLU A 68 -5.93 -31.11 -10.75
CA GLU A 68 -6.02 -29.85 -11.46
C GLU A 68 -6.16 -28.63 -10.55
N ILE A 69 -5.62 -27.51 -11.03
CA ILE A 69 -5.78 -26.15 -10.48
C ILE A 69 -6.49 -25.30 -11.54
N ILE A 70 -7.61 -24.69 -11.18
CA ILE A 70 -8.47 -23.96 -12.11
C ILE A 70 -8.77 -22.58 -11.55
N GLY A 71 -8.40 -21.51 -12.26
CA GLY A 71 -8.85 -20.15 -12.00
C GLY A 71 -9.96 -19.70 -12.93
N ASN A 72 -10.77 -18.71 -12.56
CA ASN A 72 -11.73 -18.09 -13.48
C ASN A 72 -11.06 -17.18 -14.52
N ASN A 73 -9.85 -16.72 -14.24
CA ASN A 73 -8.93 -16.01 -15.12
C ASN A 73 -7.49 -16.46 -14.86
N ASP A 74 -6.52 -15.98 -15.62
CA ASP A 74 -5.12 -16.40 -15.51
C ASP A 74 -4.49 -16.00 -14.17
N ARG A 75 -4.80 -14.80 -13.67
CA ARG A 75 -4.39 -14.33 -12.34
C ARG A 75 -4.90 -15.26 -11.24
N SER A 76 -6.16 -15.63 -11.29
CA SER A 76 -6.77 -16.55 -10.32
C SER A 76 -6.12 -17.92 -10.32
N SER A 77 -5.67 -18.41 -11.49
CA SER A 77 -4.92 -19.67 -11.59
C SER A 77 -3.56 -19.58 -10.91
N LEU A 78 -2.86 -18.44 -11.03
CA LEU A 78 -1.62 -18.17 -10.31
C LEU A 78 -1.85 -18.08 -8.79
N LEU A 79 -2.88 -17.33 -8.38
CA LEU A 79 -3.27 -17.22 -6.96
C LEU A 79 -3.61 -18.60 -6.36
N ALA A 80 -4.28 -19.46 -7.14
CA ALA A 80 -4.59 -20.84 -6.73
C ALA A 80 -3.33 -21.69 -6.55
N VAL A 81 -2.31 -21.52 -7.40
CA VAL A 81 -1.00 -22.18 -7.22
C VAL A 81 -0.38 -21.79 -5.88
N TYR A 82 -0.32 -20.50 -5.55
CA TYR A 82 0.22 -20.06 -4.27
C TYR A 82 -0.65 -20.46 -3.09
N HIS A 83 -1.97 -20.49 -3.25
CA HIS A 83 -2.87 -21.04 -2.24
C HIS A 83 -2.60 -22.52 -1.98
N PHE A 84 -2.43 -23.33 -3.01
CA PHE A 84 -2.05 -24.73 -2.88
C PHE A 84 -0.72 -24.89 -2.13
N LEU A 85 0.31 -24.14 -2.51
CA LEU A 85 1.61 -24.15 -1.84
C LEU A 85 1.48 -23.77 -0.36
N TYR A 86 0.72 -22.71 -0.04
CA TYR A 86 0.46 -22.32 1.35
C TYR A 86 -0.24 -23.44 2.15
N ARG A 87 -1.24 -24.09 1.55
CA ARG A 87 -2.02 -25.16 2.22
C ARG A 87 -1.21 -26.42 2.47
N ILE A 88 -0.22 -26.71 1.65
CA ILE A 88 0.71 -27.83 1.90
C ILE A 88 1.92 -27.46 2.76
N GLY A 89 1.99 -26.22 3.27
CA GLY A 89 2.94 -25.80 4.30
C GLY A 89 4.03 -24.83 3.89
N PHE A 90 4.12 -24.40 2.63
CA PHE A 90 5.02 -23.29 2.27
C PHE A 90 4.60 -22.00 2.97
N ARG A 91 5.58 -21.19 3.36
CA ARG A 91 5.35 -19.84 3.91
C ARG A 91 6.17 -18.79 3.19
N PHE A 92 5.55 -17.67 2.89
CA PHE A 92 6.12 -16.54 2.15
C PHE A 92 6.14 -15.30 3.06
N LEU A 93 7.02 -15.32 4.07
CA LEU A 93 6.92 -14.43 5.21
C LEU A 93 7.31 -12.98 4.90
N THR A 94 8.25 -12.74 3.99
CA THR A 94 8.66 -11.41 3.51
C THR A 94 8.96 -11.47 2.02
N PRO A 95 9.16 -10.32 1.32
CA PRO A 95 9.65 -10.34 -0.07
C PRO A 95 11.05 -10.94 -0.25
N VAL A 96 11.80 -11.13 0.84
CA VAL A 96 13.15 -11.70 0.81
C VAL A 96 13.06 -13.23 0.71
N LYS A 97 13.57 -13.79 -0.37
CA LYS A 97 13.41 -15.21 -0.69
C LYS A 97 14.00 -16.15 0.36
N GLU A 98 15.07 -15.74 1.02
CA GLU A 98 15.71 -16.48 2.13
C GLU A 98 14.82 -16.61 3.37
N SER A 99 13.71 -15.85 3.44
CA SER A 99 12.70 -15.94 4.49
C SER A 99 11.59 -16.95 4.20
N GLU A 100 11.57 -17.58 3.03
CA GLU A 100 10.57 -18.59 2.66
C GLU A 100 10.77 -19.87 3.47
N ILE A 101 9.68 -20.48 3.92
CA ILE A 101 9.71 -21.78 4.58
C ILE A 101 9.27 -22.85 3.60
N ILE A 102 10.12 -23.85 3.43
CA ILE A 102 9.85 -25.05 2.65
C ILE A 102 9.41 -26.15 3.63
N PRO A 103 8.21 -26.73 3.49
CA PRO A 103 7.74 -27.80 4.37
C PRO A 103 8.51 -29.08 4.17
N ASP A 104 8.65 -29.85 5.23
CA ASP A 104 9.25 -31.21 5.18
C ASP A 104 8.18 -32.24 4.76
N ILE A 105 7.88 -32.26 3.48
CA ILE A 105 6.92 -33.22 2.87
C ILE A 105 7.69 -34.42 2.38
N ILE A 106 7.34 -35.60 2.90
CA ILE A 106 7.98 -36.88 2.62
C ILE A 106 7.10 -37.86 1.84
N SER A 107 5.83 -37.51 1.61
CA SER A 107 4.82 -38.41 1.03
C SER A 107 3.87 -37.66 0.09
N LEU A 108 3.47 -38.32 -1.03
CA LEU A 108 2.46 -37.79 -1.96
C LEU A 108 1.08 -37.59 -1.32
N GLN A 109 0.74 -38.34 -0.26
CA GLN A 109 -0.53 -38.14 0.45
C GLN A 109 -0.65 -36.70 1.02
N GLU A 110 0.46 -36.08 1.38
CA GLU A 110 0.50 -34.70 1.87
C GLU A 110 0.24 -33.68 0.77
N LEU A 111 0.43 -34.07 -0.50
CA LEU A 111 0.05 -33.26 -1.67
C LEU A 111 -1.42 -33.52 -2.05
N THR A 112 -2.33 -33.30 -1.10
CA THR A 112 -3.77 -33.48 -1.30
C THR A 112 -4.53 -32.25 -0.83
N LEU A 113 -5.31 -31.65 -1.74
CA LEU A 113 -6.19 -30.52 -1.44
C LEU A 113 -7.37 -30.50 -2.42
N THR A 114 -8.58 -30.50 -1.87
CA THR A 114 -9.81 -30.23 -2.64
C THR A 114 -10.50 -29.01 -2.02
N GLU A 115 -10.47 -27.90 -2.72
CA GLU A 115 -10.99 -26.62 -2.22
C GLU A 115 -11.46 -25.74 -3.37
N SER A 116 -12.54 -24.97 -3.12
CA SER A 116 -13.01 -23.89 -4.00
C SER A 116 -13.07 -22.59 -3.21
N HIS A 117 -12.65 -21.50 -3.81
CA HIS A 117 -12.58 -20.20 -3.16
C HIS A 117 -13.01 -19.07 -4.09
N ILE A 118 -13.76 -18.10 -3.56
CA ILE A 118 -14.08 -16.82 -4.19
C ILE A 118 -13.47 -15.75 -3.31
N TYR A 119 -12.61 -14.93 -3.90
CA TYR A 119 -12.05 -13.79 -3.18
C TYR A 119 -13.14 -12.75 -2.89
N PRO A 120 -13.27 -12.28 -1.64
CA PRO A 120 -14.37 -11.39 -1.25
C PRO A 120 -14.23 -9.96 -1.80
N PHE A 121 -13.02 -9.57 -2.19
CA PHE A 121 -12.71 -8.21 -2.64
C PHE A 121 -12.03 -8.21 -4.01
N ARG A 122 -12.42 -7.23 -4.85
CA ARG A 122 -11.81 -6.98 -6.16
C ARG A 122 -10.43 -6.35 -6.04
N HIS A 123 -10.31 -5.30 -5.20
CA HIS A 123 -9.07 -4.53 -5.05
C HIS A 123 -8.33 -5.00 -3.79
N ARG A 124 -7.20 -5.67 -3.98
CA ARG A 124 -6.33 -6.18 -2.92
C ARG A 124 -4.90 -5.80 -3.26
N GLY A 125 -4.45 -4.61 -2.80
CA GLY A 125 -3.21 -4.07 -3.34
C GLY A 125 -2.37 -3.20 -2.45
N ILE A 126 -1.23 -2.83 -3.02
CA ILE A 126 -0.23 -1.95 -2.44
C ILE A 126 0.06 -0.83 -3.43
N CYS A 127 0.14 0.40 -2.92
CA CYS A 127 0.62 1.57 -3.63
C CYS A 127 2.02 1.93 -3.16
N ILE A 128 2.92 2.23 -4.09
CA ILE A 128 4.31 2.59 -3.79
C ILE A 128 4.40 3.95 -3.07
N GLU A 129 5.18 3.97 -1.97
CA GLU A 129 5.61 5.15 -1.22
C GLU A 129 7.04 4.93 -0.67
N GLY A 130 7.62 5.90 0.04
CA GLY A 130 8.93 5.81 0.68
C GLY A 130 10.10 5.97 -0.28
N ALA A 131 11.17 5.23 -0.04
CA ALA A 131 12.36 5.15 -0.90
C ALA A 131 12.57 3.70 -1.35
N SER A 132 12.59 3.42 -2.65
CA SER A 132 12.62 2.04 -3.16
C SER A 132 13.52 1.89 -4.37
N SER A 133 14.40 0.88 -4.35
CA SER A 133 15.14 0.45 -5.54
C SER A 133 14.24 -0.34 -6.50
N LEU A 134 14.71 -0.54 -7.73
CA LEU A 134 14.05 -1.45 -8.67
C LEU A 134 13.89 -2.85 -8.06
N GLU A 135 14.92 -3.37 -7.40
CA GLU A 135 14.93 -4.70 -6.78
C GLU A 135 13.89 -4.81 -5.66
N ASN A 136 13.75 -3.77 -4.82
CA ASN A 136 12.72 -3.74 -3.78
C ASN A 136 11.31 -3.80 -4.38
N ILE A 137 11.06 -3.03 -5.45
CA ILE A 137 9.76 -3.01 -6.13
C ILE A 137 9.47 -4.37 -6.76
N LEU A 138 10.43 -4.95 -7.49
CA LEU A 138 10.25 -6.25 -8.15
C LEU A 138 10.05 -7.38 -7.14
N ALA A 139 10.79 -7.39 -6.03
CA ALA A 139 10.60 -8.37 -4.96
C ALA A 139 9.20 -8.27 -4.34
N THR A 140 8.69 -7.05 -4.13
CA THR A 140 7.33 -6.83 -3.64
C THR A 140 6.29 -7.34 -4.65
N VAL A 141 6.43 -7.01 -5.94
CA VAL A 141 5.53 -7.47 -7.02
C VAL A 141 5.52 -9.00 -7.12
N GLU A 142 6.66 -9.66 -6.91
CA GLU A 142 6.74 -11.12 -6.87
C GLU A 142 6.05 -11.72 -5.65
N TRP A 143 6.21 -11.09 -4.49
CA TRP A 143 5.69 -11.57 -3.22
C TRP A 143 4.17 -11.39 -3.07
N MET A 144 3.62 -10.32 -3.60
CA MET A 144 2.21 -9.95 -3.43
C MET A 144 1.22 -11.08 -3.75
N PRO A 145 1.25 -11.75 -4.91
CA PRO A 145 0.29 -12.82 -5.22
C PRO A 145 0.44 -14.05 -4.32
N LYS A 146 1.61 -14.25 -3.68
CA LYS A 146 1.84 -15.32 -2.69
C LYS A 146 0.98 -15.13 -1.43
N LEU A 147 0.58 -13.89 -1.13
CA LEU A 147 -0.33 -13.53 -0.03
C LEU A 147 -1.77 -13.27 -0.50
N GLY A 148 -2.07 -13.46 -1.78
CA GLY A 148 -3.40 -13.22 -2.34
C GLY A 148 -3.70 -11.80 -2.78
N TYR A 149 -2.71 -10.90 -2.79
CA TYR A 149 -2.86 -9.59 -3.44
C TYR A 149 -2.99 -9.75 -4.96
N ASN A 150 -3.74 -8.86 -5.59
CA ASN A 150 -4.01 -8.92 -7.03
C ASN A 150 -3.80 -7.61 -7.78
N CYS A 151 -3.46 -6.52 -7.11
CA CYS A 151 -3.22 -5.25 -7.78
C CYS A 151 -2.02 -4.49 -7.20
N PHE A 152 -1.35 -3.72 -8.06
CA PHE A 152 -0.26 -2.82 -7.68
C PHE A 152 -0.56 -1.43 -8.20
N PHE A 153 -0.33 -0.40 -7.37
CA PHE A 153 -0.54 0.98 -7.75
C PHE A 153 0.79 1.74 -7.82
N SER A 154 1.11 2.19 -9.04
CA SER A 154 2.23 3.07 -9.32
C SER A 154 1.76 4.53 -9.34
N GLN A 155 2.00 5.26 -8.25
CA GLN A 155 1.73 6.71 -8.21
C GLN A 155 2.62 7.46 -9.20
N PHE A 156 2.10 8.50 -9.80
CA PHE A 156 2.69 9.24 -10.92
C PHE A 156 2.81 8.42 -12.21
N LYS A 157 2.98 9.10 -13.34
CA LYS A 157 3.30 8.45 -14.62
C LYS A 157 4.63 7.70 -14.56
N LEU A 158 5.60 8.30 -13.85
CA LEU A 158 6.87 7.68 -13.46
C LEU A 158 7.01 7.78 -11.95
N PRO A 159 7.24 6.69 -11.21
CA PRO A 159 7.46 6.72 -9.77
C PRO A 159 8.87 7.23 -9.41
N PHE A 160 9.32 8.28 -10.11
CA PHE A 160 10.67 8.84 -10.07
C PHE A 160 11.10 9.24 -8.66
N THR A 161 10.25 10.00 -7.97
CA THR A 161 10.57 10.51 -6.63
C THR A 161 10.87 9.40 -5.61
N PHE A 162 10.15 8.27 -5.67
CA PHE A 162 10.34 7.14 -4.76
C PHE A 162 11.64 6.37 -5.04
N MET A 163 12.03 6.29 -6.31
CA MET A 163 13.30 5.69 -6.71
C MET A 163 14.46 6.64 -6.46
N GLU A 164 14.33 7.92 -6.80
CA GLU A 164 15.37 8.92 -6.59
C GLU A 164 15.78 9.00 -5.11
N ARG A 165 14.82 8.98 -4.19
CA ARG A 165 15.09 8.96 -2.75
C ARG A 165 16.04 7.83 -2.36
N TRP A 166 15.88 6.65 -2.95
CA TRP A 166 16.76 5.51 -2.75
C TRP A 166 18.13 5.73 -3.42
N TYR A 167 18.18 5.96 -4.72
CA TYR A 167 19.45 6.08 -5.45
C TYR A 167 20.28 7.30 -5.05
N LYS A 168 19.66 8.35 -4.56
CA LYS A 168 20.36 9.49 -3.94
C LYS A 168 20.69 9.29 -2.48
N HIS A 169 20.33 8.16 -1.88
CA HIS A 169 20.51 7.85 -0.46
C HIS A 169 20.07 8.99 0.44
N GLN A 170 18.88 9.57 0.14
CA GLN A 170 18.36 10.68 0.92
C GLN A 170 18.23 10.29 2.40
N ASN A 171 18.56 11.20 3.29
CA ASN A 171 18.64 10.98 4.73
C ASN A 171 19.73 9.97 5.18
N ASN A 172 20.70 9.62 4.32
CA ASN A 172 21.86 8.82 4.71
C ASN A 172 23.19 9.44 4.23
N PRO A 173 23.85 10.28 5.04
CA PRO A 173 25.10 10.94 4.66
C PRO A 173 26.32 10.00 4.57
N HIS A 174 26.20 8.75 5.01
CA HIS A 174 27.29 7.75 4.93
C HIS A 174 27.41 7.12 3.54
N LEU A 175 26.38 7.24 2.71
CA LEU A 175 26.36 6.68 1.36
C LEU A 175 26.51 7.80 0.32
N LYS A 176 27.17 7.49 -0.79
CA LYS A 176 27.32 8.43 -1.91
C LYS A 176 26.11 8.30 -2.83
N PRO A 177 25.52 9.42 -3.28
CA PRO A 177 24.47 9.40 -4.27
C PRO A 177 24.89 8.67 -5.54
N GLU A 178 24.02 7.82 -6.06
CA GLU A 178 24.17 7.15 -7.35
C GLU A 178 23.57 8.00 -8.47
N GLU A 179 24.02 7.77 -9.71
CA GLU A 179 23.39 8.39 -10.87
C GLU A 179 22.01 7.78 -11.10
N PHE A 180 21.00 8.64 -11.15
CA PHE A 180 19.63 8.24 -11.44
C PHE A 180 18.95 9.31 -12.29
N SER A 181 18.51 8.94 -13.50
CA SER A 181 17.94 9.83 -14.50
C SER A 181 16.46 9.50 -14.78
N LEU A 182 15.78 10.40 -15.49
CA LEU A 182 14.41 10.16 -15.98
C LEU A 182 14.36 8.99 -16.96
N ASP A 183 15.37 8.84 -17.81
CA ASP A 183 15.45 7.71 -18.75
C ASP A 183 15.57 6.39 -18.00
N THR A 184 16.43 6.34 -16.96
CA THR A 184 16.55 5.17 -16.07
C THR A 184 15.23 4.85 -15.38
N ALA A 185 14.53 5.88 -14.86
CA ALA A 185 13.22 5.70 -14.23
C ALA A 185 12.17 5.17 -15.22
N SER A 186 12.21 5.64 -16.47
CA SER A 186 11.32 5.15 -17.53
C SER A 186 11.57 3.66 -17.83
N GLU A 187 12.83 3.27 -18.05
CA GLU A 187 13.19 1.86 -18.26
C GLU A 187 12.77 0.96 -17.09
N TYR A 188 12.94 1.45 -15.86
CA TYR A 188 12.55 0.71 -14.66
C TYR A 188 11.03 0.58 -14.55
N THR A 189 10.29 1.63 -14.90
CA THR A 189 8.82 1.61 -14.91
C THR A 189 8.30 0.57 -15.91
N GLU A 190 8.88 0.49 -17.11
CA GLU A 190 8.53 -0.53 -18.10
C GLU A 190 8.80 -1.96 -17.58
N LYS A 191 9.94 -2.17 -16.90
CA LYS A 191 10.27 -3.46 -16.28
C LYS A 191 9.27 -3.82 -15.20
N ILE A 192 8.89 -2.88 -14.34
CA ILE A 192 7.92 -3.07 -13.26
C ILE A 192 6.55 -3.43 -13.85
N PHE A 193 6.04 -2.69 -14.83
CA PHE A 193 4.76 -2.95 -15.47
C PHE A 193 4.75 -4.34 -16.15
N LYS A 194 5.84 -4.69 -16.84
CA LYS A 194 6.00 -6.02 -17.43
C LYS A 194 5.93 -7.14 -16.39
N GLU A 195 6.56 -6.99 -15.24
CA GLU A 195 6.52 -8.00 -14.18
C GLU A 195 5.14 -8.07 -13.49
N ILE A 196 4.42 -6.95 -13.37
CA ILE A 196 3.04 -6.91 -12.89
C ILE A 196 2.14 -7.68 -13.88
N LYS A 197 2.21 -7.37 -15.17
CA LYS A 197 1.38 -8.01 -16.21
C LYS A 197 1.78 -9.46 -16.50
N LYS A 198 3.02 -9.86 -16.25
CA LYS A 198 3.44 -11.27 -16.28
C LYS A 198 2.65 -12.12 -15.28
N ARG A 199 2.17 -11.53 -14.19
CA ARG A 199 1.32 -12.16 -13.16
C ARG A 199 -0.17 -11.88 -13.34
N ASP A 200 -0.54 -11.21 -14.42
CA ASP A 200 -1.90 -10.73 -14.72
C ASP A 200 -2.49 -9.88 -13.57
N MET A 201 -1.63 -9.28 -12.75
CA MET A 201 -2.10 -8.37 -11.69
C MET A 201 -2.70 -7.12 -12.31
N LEU A 202 -3.74 -6.60 -11.64
CA LEU A 202 -4.38 -5.34 -12.02
C LEU A 202 -3.42 -4.18 -11.77
N LEU A 203 -3.13 -3.43 -12.82
CA LEU A 203 -2.23 -2.28 -12.77
C LEU A 203 -3.04 -1.00 -12.60
N HIS A 204 -2.89 -0.37 -11.42
CA HIS A 204 -3.37 0.98 -11.13
C HIS A 204 -2.24 1.97 -11.39
N THR A 205 -2.52 3.06 -12.09
CA THR A 205 -1.48 4.03 -12.49
C THR A 205 -1.89 5.47 -12.28
N VAL A 206 -0.88 6.31 -12.23
CA VAL A 206 -0.93 7.76 -12.11
C VAL A 206 -1.50 8.18 -10.76
N GLY A 207 -2.52 9.00 -10.73
CA GLY A 207 -3.03 9.68 -9.55
C GLY A 207 -2.63 11.14 -9.59
N HIS A 208 -1.47 11.46 -9.06
CA HIS A 208 -0.94 12.83 -9.04
C HIS A 208 -0.40 13.29 -10.39
N GLY A 209 -0.40 14.61 -10.58
CA GLY A 209 0.35 15.29 -11.64
C GLY A 209 -0.45 15.72 -12.86
N TRP A 210 -1.72 15.38 -13.00
CA TRP A 210 -2.54 15.81 -14.12
C TRP A 210 -2.65 17.34 -14.22
N THR A 211 -2.86 18.02 -13.09
CA THR A 211 -2.95 19.48 -13.03
C THR A 211 -1.62 20.15 -13.39
N ALA A 212 -0.51 19.61 -12.87
CA ALA A 212 0.84 20.09 -13.21
C ALA A 212 1.13 19.91 -14.72
N ASN A 213 0.85 18.73 -15.28
CA ASN A 213 1.06 18.47 -16.70
C ASN A 213 0.17 19.36 -17.59
N ALA A 214 -1.09 19.60 -17.21
CA ALA A 214 -1.97 20.50 -17.96
C ALA A 214 -1.45 21.95 -17.97
N ALA A 215 -0.80 22.37 -16.89
CA ALA A 215 -0.15 23.67 -16.76
C ALA A 215 1.25 23.74 -17.38
N GLY A 216 1.75 22.65 -18.00
CA GLY A 216 3.05 22.62 -18.68
C GLY A 216 4.25 22.24 -17.80
N PHE A 217 4.02 21.76 -16.57
CA PHE A 217 5.10 21.33 -15.67
C PHE A 217 5.28 19.80 -15.68
N PRO A 218 6.51 19.30 -15.47
CA PRO A 218 6.71 17.89 -15.16
C PRO A 218 6.07 17.54 -13.81
N ALA A 219 5.51 16.34 -13.71
CA ALA A 219 4.85 15.85 -12.50
C ALA A 219 5.66 14.67 -11.94
N LEU A 220 6.80 14.96 -11.33
CA LEU A 220 7.74 13.95 -10.82
C LEU A 220 7.68 13.79 -9.29
N GLY A 221 7.04 14.72 -8.59
CA GLY A 221 6.96 14.79 -7.14
C GLY A 221 6.35 16.10 -6.68
N TRP A 222 6.78 16.57 -5.52
CA TRP A 222 6.26 17.77 -4.84
C TRP A 222 7.29 18.91 -4.73
N ASP A 223 8.27 18.94 -5.63
CA ASP A 223 9.30 19.97 -5.62
C ASP A 223 8.75 21.32 -6.10
N THR A 224 9.32 22.39 -5.54
CA THR A 224 9.02 23.75 -6.02
C THR A 224 9.61 23.98 -7.40
N GLN A 225 8.86 24.69 -8.25
CA GLN A 225 9.25 25.03 -9.62
C GLN A 225 9.22 26.55 -9.80
N SER A 226 10.07 27.07 -10.67
CA SER A 226 9.96 28.45 -11.15
C SER A 226 8.89 28.57 -12.22
N THR A 227 8.18 29.71 -12.22
CA THR A 227 7.21 30.06 -13.29
C THR A 227 7.89 30.76 -14.48
N ASP A 228 9.23 30.87 -14.49
CA ASP A 228 9.99 31.55 -15.57
C ASP A 228 9.98 30.78 -16.91
N GLY A 229 8.92 30.06 -17.22
CA GLY A 229 8.73 29.25 -18.40
C GLY A 229 7.40 29.47 -19.11
N GLU A 230 7.09 28.62 -20.07
CA GLU A 230 5.94 28.67 -20.96
C GLU A 230 4.57 28.39 -20.31
N ALA A 231 4.49 28.39 -18.96
CA ALA A 231 3.24 28.10 -18.25
C ALA A 231 2.19 29.19 -18.51
N ASP A 232 1.05 28.81 -19.03
CA ASP A 232 -0.08 29.72 -19.17
C ASP A 232 -0.74 29.98 -17.81
N SER A 233 -0.41 31.14 -17.23
CA SER A 233 -0.96 31.54 -15.93
C SER A 233 -2.49 31.65 -15.91
N SER A 234 -3.14 31.77 -17.09
CA SER A 234 -4.61 31.78 -17.18
C SER A 234 -5.25 30.45 -16.75
N PHE A 235 -4.50 29.35 -16.80
CA PHE A 235 -4.96 28.03 -16.37
C PHE A 235 -5.01 27.87 -14.86
N PHE A 236 -4.17 28.59 -14.11
CA PHE A 236 -4.15 28.46 -12.65
C PHE A 236 -5.43 28.93 -11.98
N ALA A 237 -5.75 28.31 -10.87
CA ALA A 237 -6.78 28.79 -9.96
C ALA A 237 -6.50 30.25 -9.57
N MET A 238 -7.53 31.08 -9.60
CA MET A 238 -7.43 32.44 -9.07
C MET A 238 -7.72 32.41 -7.57
N ILE A 239 -6.74 32.79 -6.75
CA ILE A 239 -6.84 32.84 -5.30
C ILE A 239 -6.45 34.22 -4.83
N ASN A 240 -7.31 34.88 -4.07
CA ASN A 240 -7.11 36.28 -3.64
C ASN A 240 -6.77 37.21 -4.83
N GLY A 241 -7.42 36.99 -5.98
CA GLY A 241 -7.25 37.78 -7.19
C GLY A 241 -5.98 37.51 -8.00
N LYS A 242 -5.17 36.52 -7.63
CA LYS A 242 -3.93 36.14 -8.34
C LYS A 242 -4.02 34.73 -8.92
N ARG A 243 -3.29 34.51 -10.02
CA ARG A 243 -3.12 33.21 -10.69
C ARG A 243 -1.64 32.87 -10.67
N GLU A 244 -1.26 32.02 -9.73
CA GLU A 244 0.13 31.61 -9.51
C GLU A 244 0.21 30.18 -8.97
N LEU A 245 1.39 29.57 -8.97
CA LEU A 245 1.59 28.26 -8.34
C LEU A 245 1.35 28.34 -6.83
N PHE A 246 0.54 27.42 -6.33
CA PHE A 246 0.27 27.32 -4.89
C PHE A 246 1.54 26.89 -4.14
N HIS A 247 2.08 27.82 -3.34
CA HIS A 247 3.38 27.69 -2.67
C HIS A 247 4.55 27.28 -3.58
N GLY A 248 4.47 27.61 -4.87
CA GLY A 248 5.51 27.27 -5.86
C GLY A 248 5.54 25.79 -6.29
N VAL A 249 4.56 24.98 -5.90
CA VAL A 249 4.52 23.52 -6.18
C VAL A 249 3.45 23.21 -7.22
N PRO A 250 3.81 22.81 -8.45
CA PRO A 250 2.84 22.52 -9.53
C PRO A 250 1.84 21.43 -9.17
N THR A 251 2.30 20.34 -8.53
CA THR A 251 1.46 19.20 -8.12
C THR A 251 0.40 19.60 -7.08
N ASN A 252 0.68 20.65 -6.30
CA ASN A 252 -0.23 21.19 -5.29
C ASN A 252 -1.15 22.29 -5.84
N THR A 253 -1.03 22.66 -7.12
CA THR A 253 -1.74 23.80 -7.71
C THR A 253 -2.99 23.35 -8.44
N ASN A 254 -4.18 23.80 -7.99
CA ASN A 254 -5.42 23.64 -8.71
C ASN A 254 -5.51 24.57 -9.93
N LEU A 255 -6.36 24.22 -10.87
CA LEU A 255 -6.60 24.97 -12.10
C LEU A 255 -7.98 25.64 -12.10
N CYS A 256 -8.24 26.46 -13.10
CA CYS A 256 -9.53 27.09 -13.31
C CYS A 256 -10.46 26.13 -14.06
N TYR A 257 -11.20 25.29 -13.33
CA TYR A 257 -12.04 24.24 -13.92
C TYR A 257 -13.35 24.75 -14.58
N SER A 258 -13.65 26.05 -14.53
CA SER A 258 -14.66 26.67 -15.40
C SER A 258 -14.11 27.05 -16.79
N ASN A 259 -12.80 26.94 -17.00
CA ASN A 259 -12.18 27.12 -18.30
C ASN A 259 -12.28 25.82 -19.10
N LYS A 260 -13.04 25.88 -20.22
CA LYS A 260 -13.25 24.71 -21.08
C LYS A 260 -11.95 24.15 -21.66
N GLU A 261 -10.99 25.02 -21.99
CA GLU A 261 -9.69 24.58 -22.51
C GLU A 261 -8.90 23.75 -21.47
N VAL A 262 -8.96 24.11 -20.19
CA VAL A 262 -8.39 23.32 -19.10
C VAL A 262 -9.05 21.95 -19.01
N ILE A 263 -10.39 21.88 -19.08
CA ILE A 263 -11.14 20.61 -19.05
C ILE A 263 -10.75 19.72 -20.22
N ASP A 264 -10.75 20.27 -21.44
CA ASP A 264 -10.40 19.50 -22.64
C ASP A 264 -8.95 19.02 -22.59
N LYS A 265 -8.01 19.86 -22.12
CA LYS A 265 -6.59 19.50 -21.99
C LYS A 265 -6.35 18.40 -20.95
N LEU A 266 -7.03 18.45 -19.81
CA LEU A 266 -6.97 17.38 -18.81
C LEU A 266 -7.48 16.04 -19.39
N ALA A 267 -8.61 16.09 -20.11
CA ALA A 267 -9.18 14.91 -20.74
C ALA A 267 -8.29 14.36 -21.87
N ASP A 268 -7.64 15.22 -22.67
CA ASP A 268 -6.66 14.81 -23.68
C ASP A 268 -5.43 14.13 -23.06
N LEU A 269 -4.91 14.66 -21.96
CA LEU A 269 -3.77 14.04 -21.26
C LEU A 269 -4.09 12.64 -20.75
N VAL A 270 -5.32 12.41 -20.26
CA VAL A 270 -5.76 11.07 -19.81
C VAL A 270 -5.95 10.15 -21.02
N LEU A 271 -6.54 10.63 -22.11
CA LEU A 271 -6.68 9.86 -23.35
C LEU A 271 -5.31 9.45 -23.90
N ASP A 272 -4.39 10.41 -24.04
CA ASP A 272 -3.04 10.14 -24.54
C ASP A 272 -2.31 9.10 -23.67
N TYR A 273 -2.48 9.19 -22.35
CA TYR A 273 -1.92 8.21 -21.44
C TYR A 273 -2.52 6.82 -21.66
N ALA A 274 -3.85 6.71 -21.73
CA ALA A 274 -4.54 5.43 -21.90
C ALA A 274 -4.23 4.77 -23.25
N VAL A 275 -4.07 5.56 -24.33
CA VAL A 275 -3.67 5.06 -25.66
C VAL A 275 -2.26 4.45 -25.64
N ASN A 276 -1.33 5.10 -24.91
CA ASN A 276 0.08 4.71 -24.88
C ASN A 276 0.40 3.66 -23.79
N ASN A 277 -0.50 3.44 -22.82
CA ASN A 277 -0.29 2.49 -21.70
C ASN A 277 -1.49 1.54 -21.60
N LYS A 278 -1.67 0.71 -22.61
CA LYS A 278 -2.81 -0.25 -22.72
C LYS A 278 -2.80 -1.33 -21.63
N GLU A 279 -1.67 -1.53 -20.97
CA GLU A 279 -1.51 -2.42 -19.82
C GLU A 279 -2.11 -1.88 -18.53
N ALA A 280 -2.42 -0.57 -18.46
CA ALA A 280 -3.08 0.04 -17.30
C ALA A 280 -4.57 -0.35 -17.26
N ASP A 281 -4.96 -1.14 -16.26
CA ASP A 281 -6.35 -1.52 -16.03
C ASP A 281 -7.15 -0.37 -15.42
N TYR A 282 -6.53 0.40 -14.52
CA TYR A 282 -7.11 1.54 -13.82
C TYR A 282 -6.20 2.76 -13.93
N VAL A 283 -6.73 3.85 -14.44
CA VAL A 283 -6.07 5.16 -14.44
C VAL A 283 -6.74 6.04 -13.40
N HIS A 284 -5.96 6.47 -12.41
CA HIS A 284 -6.44 7.37 -11.38
C HIS A 284 -6.39 8.82 -11.90
N PHE A 285 -7.46 9.55 -11.71
CA PHE A 285 -7.53 10.96 -12.04
C PHE A 285 -7.77 11.79 -10.79
N TRP A 286 -6.71 12.42 -10.27
CA TRP A 286 -6.76 13.26 -9.08
C TRP A 286 -6.52 14.73 -9.45
N LEU A 287 -7.13 15.63 -8.68
CA LEU A 287 -6.82 17.06 -8.77
C LEU A 287 -5.52 17.36 -7.99
N ALA A 288 -5.27 18.64 -7.66
CA ALA A 288 -4.07 19.04 -6.95
C ALA A 288 -3.98 18.40 -5.55
N ASP A 289 -2.75 18.13 -5.09
CA ASP A 289 -2.49 17.52 -3.78
C ASP A 289 -2.30 18.58 -2.68
N ALA A 290 -3.18 19.57 -2.64
CA ALA A 290 -3.29 20.52 -1.54
C ALA A 290 -4.70 21.09 -1.48
N PHE A 291 -5.14 21.45 -0.30
CA PHE A 291 -6.49 21.98 -0.08
C PHE A 291 -6.48 23.49 0.17
N ASN A 292 -7.67 24.10 0.14
CA ASN A 292 -7.87 25.55 0.25
C ASN A 292 -7.15 26.36 -0.85
N ASN A 293 -7.13 25.79 -2.07
CA ASN A 293 -6.60 26.49 -3.25
C ASN A 293 -7.49 26.34 -4.49
N ILE A 294 -8.80 26.42 -4.31
CA ILE A 294 -9.80 26.34 -5.39
C ILE A 294 -9.98 27.74 -6.02
N CYS A 295 -10.21 27.75 -7.34
CA CYS A 295 -10.40 28.99 -8.11
C CYS A 295 -11.61 29.82 -7.63
N GLU A 296 -11.38 31.13 -7.37
CA GLU A 296 -12.35 32.12 -6.90
C GLU A 296 -12.84 33.04 -8.04
N CYS A 297 -12.63 32.68 -9.31
CA CYS A 297 -13.17 33.48 -10.42
C CYS A 297 -14.69 33.40 -10.49
N GLU A 298 -15.33 34.42 -11.05
CA GLU A 298 -16.80 34.55 -11.13
C GLU A 298 -17.53 33.31 -11.66
N ASN A 299 -16.91 32.56 -12.59
CA ASN A 299 -17.50 31.33 -13.12
C ASN A 299 -17.34 30.13 -12.19
N CYS A 300 -16.17 29.97 -11.56
CA CYS A 300 -15.95 28.91 -10.59
C CYS A 300 -16.74 29.12 -9.27
N GLU A 301 -17.21 30.35 -8.98
CA GLU A 301 -18.09 30.63 -7.85
C GLU A 301 -19.52 30.07 -8.02
N LYS A 302 -19.93 29.79 -9.25
CA LYS A 302 -21.30 29.35 -9.58
C LYS A 302 -21.52 27.84 -9.36
N GLU A 303 -20.43 27.07 -9.19
CA GLU A 303 -20.46 25.61 -9.12
C GLU A 303 -19.59 25.08 -7.97
N SER A 304 -19.97 23.93 -7.41
CA SER A 304 -19.13 23.24 -6.45
C SER A 304 -17.92 22.62 -7.15
N LEU A 305 -16.80 22.43 -6.43
CA LEU A 305 -15.63 21.75 -7.01
C LEU A 305 -15.98 20.34 -7.48
N SER A 306 -16.81 19.62 -6.72
CA SER A 306 -17.21 18.26 -7.09
C SER A 306 -18.10 18.21 -8.34
N ASP A 307 -18.94 19.25 -8.58
CA ASP A 307 -19.65 19.35 -9.87
C ASP A 307 -18.67 19.58 -11.04
N GLN A 308 -17.67 20.47 -10.88
CA GLN A 308 -16.60 20.68 -11.86
C GLN A 308 -15.79 19.40 -12.08
N TYR A 309 -15.46 18.68 -11.02
CA TYR A 309 -14.73 17.41 -11.10
C TYR A 309 -15.51 16.34 -11.87
N VAL A 310 -16.80 16.17 -11.58
CA VAL A 310 -17.66 15.24 -12.34
C VAL A 310 -17.79 15.67 -13.81
N THR A 311 -17.80 16.96 -14.12
CA THR A 311 -17.77 17.46 -15.49
C THR A 311 -16.51 17.04 -16.24
N ILE A 312 -15.34 17.13 -15.58
CA ILE A 312 -14.06 16.66 -16.16
C ILE A 312 -14.10 15.14 -16.35
N LEU A 313 -14.56 14.38 -15.36
CA LEU A 313 -14.67 12.92 -15.43
C LEU A 313 -15.57 12.48 -16.60
N ASN A 314 -16.74 13.10 -16.77
CA ASN A 314 -17.61 12.85 -17.91
C ASN A 314 -16.93 13.17 -19.24
N ARG A 315 -16.11 14.23 -19.31
CA ARG A 315 -15.35 14.58 -20.52
C ARG A 315 -14.25 13.57 -20.83
N ILE A 316 -13.59 13.03 -19.79
CA ILE A 316 -12.64 11.92 -19.93
C ILE A 316 -13.34 10.69 -20.52
N ASP A 317 -14.49 10.29 -19.94
CA ASP A 317 -15.25 9.13 -20.43
C ASP A 317 -15.71 9.32 -21.90
N GLU A 318 -16.19 10.50 -22.29
CA GLU A 318 -16.53 10.82 -23.67
C GLU A 318 -15.35 10.52 -24.60
N LYS A 319 -14.15 11.07 -24.30
CA LYS A 319 -12.96 10.89 -25.15
C LYS A 319 -12.48 9.43 -25.19
N LEU A 320 -12.49 8.73 -24.07
CA LEU A 320 -12.12 7.32 -24.02
C LEU A 320 -13.11 6.45 -24.83
N SER A 321 -14.41 6.74 -24.74
CA SER A 321 -15.46 6.02 -25.47
C SER A 321 -15.40 6.28 -26.98
N GLU A 322 -15.13 7.52 -27.40
CA GLU A 322 -14.92 7.89 -28.81
C GLU A 322 -13.71 7.16 -29.45
N ASN A 323 -12.77 6.66 -28.63
CA ASN A 323 -11.57 5.92 -29.05
C ASN A 323 -11.64 4.41 -28.72
N ASP A 324 -12.81 3.87 -28.42
CA ASP A 324 -13.04 2.45 -28.09
C ASP A 324 -12.16 1.90 -26.94
N LEU A 325 -11.75 2.76 -26.01
CA LEU A 325 -10.94 2.37 -24.85
C LEU A 325 -11.81 1.93 -23.67
N THR A 326 -11.44 0.80 -23.06
CA THR A 326 -12.14 0.19 -21.91
C THR A 326 -11.50 0.51 -20.57
N THR A 327 -10.45 1.31 -20.54
CA THR A 327 -9.71 1.72 -19.33
C THR A 327 -10.67 2.23 -18.24
N HIS A 328 -10.58 1.71 -17.03
CA HIS A 328 -11.33 2.19 -15.88
C HIS A 328 -10.70 3.47 -15.32
N ILE A 329 -11.53 4.40 -14.88
CA ILE A 329 -11.10 5.65 -14.24
C ILE A 329 -11.41 5.63 -12.77
N VAL A 330 -10.38 5.80 -11.94
CA VAL A 330 -10.54 5.92 -10.49
C VAL A 330 -10.62 7.39 -10.11
N PHE A 331 -11.71 7.77 -9.45
CA PHE A 331 -11.90 9.11 -8.92
C PHE A 331 -11.80 9.14 -7.40
N LEU A 332 -11.38 10.28 -6.85
CA LEU A 332 -10.87 10.41 -5.49
C LEU A 332 -11.86 11.17 -4.59
N LEU A 333 -12.13 10.62 -3.41
CA LEU A 333 -12.72 11.30 -2.27
C LEU A 333 -11.63 11.73 -1.30
N TYR A 334 -11.19 12.98 -1.41
CA TYR A 334 -10.06 13.52 -0.67
C TYR A 334 -10.15 15.05 -0.62
N GLN A 335 -9.81 15.65 0.50
CA GLN A 335 -9.83 17.09 0.69
C GLN A 335 -11.21 17.71 0.33
N GLU A 336 -11.28 18.68 -0.58
CA GLU A 336 -12.55 19.31 -1.01
C GLU A 336 -13.48 18.37 -1.74
N LEU A 337 -12.95 17.33 -2.37
CA LEU A 337 -13.75 16.30 -3.04
C LEU A 337 -14.46 15.35 -2.07
N LEU A 338 -14.28 15.51 -0.76
CA LEU A 338 -15.09 14.84 0.26
C LEU A 338 -16.57 15.27 0.15
N TRP A 339 -16.87 16.53 -0.20
CA TRP A 339 -18.25 16.99 -0.42
C TRP A 339 -18.75 16.49 -1.78
N PRO A 340 -19.88 15.74 -1.82
CA PRO A 340 -20.38 15.20 -3.07
C PRO A 340 -20.91 16.27 -4.01
N PRO A 341 -21.04 15.98 -5.34
CA PRO A 341 -21.60 16.90 -6.32
C PRO A 341 -23.06 17.22 -6.00
N ILE A 342 -23.45 18.46 -6.27
CA ILE A 342 -24.80 18.97 -6.02
C ILE A 342 -25.71 18.73 -7.24
N ARG A 343 -25.22 19.06 -8.44
CA ARG A 343 -25.97 19.08 -9.71
C ARG A 343 -25.53 17.97 -10.67
N GLU A 344 -24.23 17.81 -10.84
CA GLU A 344 -23.65 16.89 -11.80
C GLU A 344 -23.70 15.42 -11.32
N LYS A 345 -23.69 14.50 -12.28
CA LYS A 345 -23.62 13.06 -12.06
C LYS A 345 -22.74 12.39 -13.09
N LEU A 346 -22.11 11.30 -12.74
CA LEU A 346 -21.41 10.44 -13.68
C LEU A 346 -22.41 9.81 -14.66
N ARG A 347 -22.18 10.00 -15.98
CA ARG A 347 -23.11 9.56 -17.04
C ARG A 347 -22.94 8.08 -17.36
N ASN A 348 -21.71 7.56 -17.23
CA ASN A 348 -21.36 6.16 -17.45
C ASN A 348 -20.74 5.57 -16.16
N PRO A 349 -21.53 5.25 -15.14
CA PRO A 349 -21.00 4.85 -13.83
C PRO A 349 -20.12 3.58 -13.86
N ASN A 350 -20.33 2.69 -14.83
CA ASN A 350 -19.52 1.46 -14.98
C ASN A 350 -18.06 1.73 -15.40
N ARG A 351 -17.76 2.93 -15.94
CA ARG A 351 -16.41 3.38 -16.27
C ARG A 351 -15.58 3.71 -15.03
N PHE A 352 -16.26 4.03 -13.92
CA PHE A 352 -15.65 4.67 -12.78
C PHE A 352 -15.58 3.75 -11.55
N THR A 353 -14.54 3.95 -10.77
CA THR A 353 -14.36 3.35 -9.45
C THR A 353 -14.09 4.46 -8.44
N LEU A 354 -14.81 4.46 -7.33
CA LEU A 354 -14.65 5.40 -6.24
C LEU A 354 -13.49 4.98 -5.34
N MET A 355 -12.54 5.89 -5.10
CA MET A 355 -11.46 5.71 -4.13
C MET A 355 -11.69 6.62 -2.93
N PHE A 356 -11.89 6.02 -1.75
CA PHE A 356 -12.04 6.71 -0.47
C PHE A 356 -10.69 6.78 0.24
N ALA A 357 -10.20 8.00 0.55
CA ALA A 357 -8.88 8.23 1.13
C ALA A 357 -8.95 9.01 2.46
N PRO A 358 -9.11 8.33 3.62
CA PRO A 358 -9.22 8.96 4.95
C PRO A 358 -7.85 9.36 5.51
N ILE A 359 -7.17 10.36 4.92
CA ILE A 359 -5.77 10.77 5.18
C ILE A 359 -5.48 11.18 6.62
N SER A 360 -6.47 11.69 7.37
CA SER A 360 -6.29 12.18 8.74
C SER A 360 -6.21 11.07 9.80
N ARG A 361 -6.36 9.83 9.40
CA ARG A 361 -6.36 8.66 10.26
C ARG A 361 -4.96 8.30 10.78
N THR A 362 -4.86 7.87 12.04
CA THR A 362 -3.59 7.49 12.70
C THR A 362 -3.54 6.03 13.13
N PHE A 363 -4.62 5.27 12.90
CA PHE A 363 -4.70 3.84 13.25
C PHE A 363 -4.59 3.54 14.75
N GLU A 364 -5.06 4.44 15.59
CA GLU A 364 -5.36 4.12 17.00
C GLU A 364 -6.60 3.26 17.12
N GLU A 365 -7.58 3.45 16.22
CA GLU A 365 -8.87 2.78 16.24
C GLU A 365 -9.23 2.21 14.86
N SER A 366 -9.97 1.09 14.88
CA SER A 366 -10.57 0.49 13.69
C SER A 366 -11.81 1.28 13.25
N TYR A 367 -12.31 1.02 12.03
CA TYR A 367 -13.65 1.45 11.64
C TYR A 367 -14.66 1.00 12.69
N PRO A 368 -15.61 1.87 13.12
CA PRO A 368 -16.60 1.53 14.12
C PRO A 368 -17.55 0.42 13.64
N GLU A 369 -18.18 -0.29 14.58
CA GLU A 369 -19.17 -1.32 14.25
C GLU A 369 -20.49 -0.72 13.79
N ASP A 370 -20.92 0.33 14.47
CA ASP A 370 -22.13 1.10 14.14
C ASP A 370 -21.75 2.53 13.77
N THR A 371 -22.03 2.94 12.54
CA THR A 371 -21.86 4.31 12.08
C THR A 371 -23.22 5.00 11.97
N GLU A 372 -23.44 5.98 12.84
CA GLU A 372 -24.53 6.93 12.62
C GLU A 372 -24.22 7.78 11.38
N ASN A 373 -25.10 7.72 10.38
CA ASN A 373 -24.98 8.56 9.19
C ASN A 373 -25.37 10.02 9.54
N LYS A 374 -24.41 10.79 10.03
CA LYS A 374 -24.58 12.20 10.40
C LYS A 374 -24.48 13.10 9.17
N ALA A 375 -25.09 14.27 9.27
CA ALA A 375 -24.94 15.29 8.24
C ALA A 375 -23.48 15.76 8.15
N ILE A 376 -22.98 15.86 6.92
CA ILE A 376 -21.65 16.45 6.68
C ILE A 376 -21.70 17.97 6.92
N PRO A 377 -20.58 18.59 7.32
CA PRO A 377 -20.52 20.04 7.51
C PRO A 377 -20.76 20.78 6.21
N GLU A 378 -21.18 22.04 6.31
CA GLU A 378 -21.35 22.93 5.16
C GLU A 378 -19.98 23.18 4.49
N PHE A 379 -19.93 23.12 3.17
CA PHE A 379 -18.73 23.43 2.40
C PHE A 379 -18.42 24.93 2.44
N LYS A 380 -17.20 25.26 2.82
CA LYS A 380 -16.70 26.65 2.81
C LYS A 380 -15.48 26.72 1.89
N LYS A 381 -15.66 27.28 0.70
CA LYS A 381 -14.59 27.39 -0.31
C LYS A 381 -13.33 28.02 0.30
N ASN A 382 -12.19 27.39 0.09
CA ASN A 382 -10.85 27.79 0.60
C ASN A 382 -10.76 27.97 2.13
N HIS A 383 -11.72 27.44 2.88
CA HIS A 383 -11.78 27.46 4.35
C HIS A 383 -12.29 26.13 4.92
N ILE A 384 -11.97 25.01 4.27
CA ILE A 384 -12.32 23.69 4.79
C ILE A 384 -11.38 23.29 5.92
N SER A 385 -11.91 22.46 6.82
CA SER A 385 -11.13 21.66 7.77
C SER A 385 -11.29 20.19 7.42
N LEU A 386 -10.21 19.44 7.44
CA LEU A 386 -10.27 18.00 7.21
C LEU A 386 -10.91 17.29 8.40
N PRO A 387 -11.59 16.14 8.16
CA PRO A 387 -12.14 15.31 9.24
C PRO A 387 -11.07 14.97 10.28
N VAL A 388 -11.44 15.03 11.55
CA VAL A 388 -10.50 14.79 12.67
C VAL A 388 -10.54 13.36 13.19
N ASN A 389 -11.59 12.61 12.87
CA ASN A 389 -11.79 11.23 13.30
C ASN A 389 -12.37 10.37 12.17
N ILE A 390 -12.52 9.08 12.44
CA ILE A 390 -12.95 8.11 11.42
C ILE A 390 -14.46 8.24 11.10
N GLU A 391 -15.31 8.57 12.07
CA GLU A 391 -16.75 8.72 11.86
C GLU A 391 -17.03 9.90 10.93
N GLU A 392 -16.33 11.02 11.09
CA GLU A 392 -16.46 12.16 10.18
C GLU A 392 -16.07 11.79 8.75
N ASN A 393 -14.97 11.04 8.56
CA ASN A 393 -14.57 10.53 7.25
C ASN A 393 -15.67 9.65 6.63
N LEU A 394 -16.25 8.73 7.40
CA LEU A 394 -17.30 7.83 6.93
C LEU A 394 -18.59 8.57 6.55
N ASN A 395 -18.94 9.66 7.22
CA ASN A 395 -20.11 10.46 6.84
C ASN A 395 -19.98 11.03 5.42
N PHE A 396 -18.78 11.43 4.99
CA PHE A 396 -18.52 11.86 3.63
C PHE A 396 -18.62 10.69 2.63
N LEU A 397 -18.09 9.51 2.97
CA LEU A 397 -18.26 8.31 2.15
C LEU A 397 -19.75 8.00 1.92
N PHE A 398 -20.55 7.97 2.97
CA PHE A 398 -22.00 7.69 2.86
C PHE A 398 -22.75 8.78 2.08
N ALA A 399 -22.31 10.03 2.16
CA ALA A 399 -22.88 11.10 1.36
C ALA A 399 -22.61 10.91 -0.15
N TRP A 400 -21.41 10.45 -0.50
CA TRP A 400 -21.04 10.11 -1.88
C TRP A 400 -21.73 8.84 -2.38
N GLN A 401 -21.88 7.81 -1.56
CA GLN A 401 -22.58 6.58 -1.93
C GLN A 401 -24.06 6.79 -2.30
N LYS A 402 -24.68 7.88 -1.85
CA LYS A 402 -26.00 8.31 -2.34
C LYS A 402 -25.99 8.82 -3.77
N LYS A 403 -24.81 9.15 -4.32
CA LYS A 403 -24.61 9.68 -5.68
C LYS A 403 -23.95 8.65 -6.61
N PHE A 404 -23.12 7.75 -6.03
CA PHE A 404 -22.39 6.72 -6.75
C PHE A 404 -22.30 5.46 -5.87
N ASN A 405 -22.82 4.33 -6.35
CA ASN A 405 -22.89 3.06 -5.61
C ASN A 405 -22.37 1.84 -6.41
N GLU A 406 -21.53 2.09 -7.39
CA GLU A 406 -20.87 1.06 -8.18
C GLU A 406 -19.60 0.58 -7.48
N ASP A 407 -18.54 0.28 -8.25
CA ASP A 407 -17.28 -0.20 -7.70
C ASP A 407 -16.54 0.84 -6.87
N SER A 408 -15.97 0.42 -5.74
CA SER A 408 -15.29 1.32 -4.81
C SER A 408 -14.30 0.57 -3.93
N PHE A 409 -13.26 1.27 -3.45
CA PHE A 409 -12.31 0.74 -2.47
C PHE A 409 -11.79 1.85 -1.55
N VAL A 410 -11.18 1.45 -0.44
CA VAL A 410 -10.45 2.37 0.43
C VAL A 410 -8.97 2.41 0.04
N TYR A 411 -8.44 3.61 -0.05
CA TYR A 411 -7.01 3.89 -0.16
C TYR A 411 -6.54 4.48 1.16
N ASP A 412 -5.86 3.70 1.95
CA ASP A 412 -5.53 4.05 3.33
C ASP A 412 -4.00 3.98 3.56
N TYR A 413 -3.51 4.54 4.66
CA TYR A 413 -2.11 4.84 4.89
C TYR A 413 -1.50 4.10 6.11
N PRO A 414 -1.82 2.82 6.36
CA PRO A 414 -1.38 2.15 7.58
C PRO A 414 0.13 2.01 7.66
N LEU A 415 0.78 1.71 6.53
CA LEU A 415 2.20 1.39 6.43
C LEU A 415 3.01 2.46 5.66
N GLY A 416 2.48 3.65 5.55
CA GLY A 416 3.18 4.82 5.01
C GLY A 416 3.72 5.74 6.10
N ARG A 417 3.17 5.64 7.32
CA ARG A 417 3.54 6.51 8.44
C ARG A 417 3.12 5.94 9.79
N ALA A 418 1.88 5.48 9.93
CA ALA A 418 1.27 5.18 11.22
C ALA A 418 1.94 4.01 11.95
N HIS A 419 2.42 3.01 11.23
CA HIS A 419 3.05 1.81 11.78
C HIS A 419 4.30 2.10 12.62
N TYR A 420 5.03 3.18 12.35
CA TYR A 420 6.18 3.57 13.18
C TYR A 420 5.81 3.95 14.61
N GLY A 421 4.54 4.25 14.86
CA GLY A 421 4.03 4.50 16.20
C GLY A 421 3.59 3.25 16.95
N ASP A 422 3.57 2.07 16.32
CA ASP A 422 3.33 0.76 16.93
C ASP A 422 4.61 -0.08 16.89
N PHE A 423 5.37 -0.08 17.95
CA PHE A 423 6.69 -0.70 18.00
C PHE A 423 6.70 -2.23 17.91
N GLY A 424 5.56 -2.88 18.09
CA GLY A 424 5.44 -4.34 17.99
C GLY A 424 4.73 -4.83 16.73
N TYR A 425 4.08 -3.93 15.98
CA TYR A 425 3.25 -4.22 14.80
C TYR A 425 2.01 -5.09 15.09
N TYR A 426 1.77 -5.43 16.35
CA TYR A 426 0.61 -6.24 16.70
C TYR A 426 -0.70 -5.43 16.67
N HIS A 427 -0.69 -4.23 17.24
CA HIS A 427 -1.87 -3.37 17.31
C HIS A 427 -2.35 -2.95 15.91
N ILE A 428 -1.45 -2.43 15.08
CA ILE A 428 -1.79 -2.02 13.71
C ILE A 428 -2.27 -3.19 12.85
N SER A 429 -1.72 -4.40 13.08
CA SER A 429 -2.20 -5.61 12.40
C SER A 429 -3.62 -5.97 12.78
N LYS A 430 -3.99 -5.79 14.06
CA LYS A 430 -5.35 -6.00 14.55
C LYS A 430 -6.32 -4.97 14.01
N ILE A 431 -5.91 -3.71 13.94
CA ILE A 431 -6.68 -2.64 13.29
C ILE A 431 -6.96 -2.98 11.82
N LEU A 432 -5.92 -3.36 11.05
CA LEU A 432 -6.05 -3.74 9.66
C LEU A 432 -7.01 -4.92 9.46
N PHE A 433 -6.89 -5.97 10.27
CA PHE A 433 -7.83 -7.09 10.24
C PHE A 433 -9.26 -6.63 10.46
N ASN A 434 -9.51 -5.88 11.55
CA ASN A 434 -10.83 -5.38 11.90
C ASN A 434 -11.42 -4.47 10.83
N ASP A 435 -10.60 -3.63 10.21
CA ASP A 435 -11.03 -2.74 9.14
C ASP A 435 -11.44 -3.51 7.89
N ILE A 436 -10.62 -4.47 7.47
CA ILE A 436 -10.88 -5.26 6.25
C ILE A 436 -12.17 -6.06 6.37
N ILE A 437 -12.42 -6.71 7.50
CA ILE A 437 -13.66 -7.47 7.69
C ILE A 437 -14.92 -6.59 7.69
N LYS A 438 -14.79 -5.28 7.93
CA LYS A 438 -15.89 -4.30 7.92
C LYS A 438 -16.13 -3.66 6.55
N LEU A 439 -15.21 -3.77 5.59
CA LEU A 439 -15.37 -3.15 4.27
C LEU A 439 -16.70 -3.47 3.56
N PRO A 440 -17.22 -4.71 3.59
CA PRO A 440 -18.50 -5.01 2.97
C PRO A 440 -19.67 -4.24 3.59
N ALA A 441 -19.68 -4.05 4.91
CA ALA A 441 -20.70 -3.27 5.61
C ALA A 441 -20.61 -1.77 5.28
N LEU A 442 -19.41 -1.28 4.94
CA LEU A 442 -19.16 0.08 4.47
C LEU A 442 -19.42 0.25 2.97
N GLY A 443 -19.82 -0.82 2.25
CA GLY A 443 -20.05 -0.78 0.81
C GLY A 443 -18.78 -0.62 -0.02
N LEU A 444 -17.62 -1.07 0.50
CA LEU A 444 -16.31 -0.99 -0.16
C LEU A 444 -15.87 -2.37 -0.64
N ASN A 445 -15.35 -2.43 -1.87
CA ASN A 445 -14.97 -3.65 -2.56
C ASN A 445 -13.44 -3.85 -2.60
N GLY A 446 -12.75 -3.41 -1.57
CA GLY A 446 -11.33 -3.66 -1.44
C GLY A 446 -10.54 -2.60 -0.69
N TYR A 447 -9.23 -2.83 -0.65
CA TYR A 447 -8.26 -2.05 0.08
C TYR A 447 -6.94 -1.95 -0.72
N ILE A 448 -6.46 -0.74 -0.93
CA ILE A 448 -5.11 -0.49 -1.45
C ILE A 448 -4.35 0.30 -0.37
N SER A 449 -3.29 -0.29 0.14
CA SER A 449 -2.42 0.35 1.13
C SER A 449 -1.42 1.28 0.46
N CYS A 450 -1.48 2.57 0.77
CA CYS A 450 -0.39 3.49 0.49
C CYS A 450 0.73 3.24 1.50
N GLN A 451 1.84 2.67 1.05
CA GLN A 451 2.86 2.20 1.95
C GLN A 451 4.27 2.27 1.36
N GLU A 452 5.24 2.42 2.24
CA GLU A 452 6.60 2.08 1.90
C GLU A 452 6.74 0.56 1.67
N LEU A 453 7.60 0.19 0.71
CA LEU A 453 7.73 -1.22 0.32
C LEU A 453 8.68 -2.01 1.25
N ARG A 454 9.31 -1.36 2.21
CA ARG A 454 10.30 -1.92 3.13
C ARG A 454 9.87 -1.73 4.60
N CYS A 455 8.64 -2.14 4.93
CA CYS A 455 8.01 -2.01 6.26
C CYS A 455 7.93 -3.38 6.98
N PHE A 456 9.07 -4.09 7.07
CA PHE A 456 9.15 -5.45 7.60
C PHE A 456 10.00 -5.56 8.89
N SER A 457 10.30 -4.45 9.54
CA SER A 457 10.99 -4.41 10.83
C SER A 457 10.05 -3.90 11.92
N PRO A 458 9.75 -4.70 12.96
CA PRO A 458 10.39 -5.96 13.41
C PRO A 458 9.95 -7.22 12.66
N ASN A 459 8.88 -7.18 11.88
CA ASN A 459 8.33 -8.33 11.15
C ASN A 459 7.35 -7.86 10.08
N SER A 460 6.85 -8.78 9.24
CA SER A 460 5.91 -8.49 8.15
C SER A 460 4.44 -8.68 8.54
N LEU A 461 4.11 -8.85 9.82
CA LEU A 461 2.77 -9.19 10.28
C LEU A 461 1.66 -8.30 9.69
N PRO A 462 1.81 -6.95 9.61
CA PRO A 462 0.77 -6.10 9.05
C PRO A 462 0.42 -6.43 7.60
N ASN A 463 1.43 -6.60 6.73
CA ASN A 463 1.22 -6.99 5.34
C ASN A 463 0.66 -8.42 5.20
N TYR A 464 1.13 -9.33 6.05
CA TYR A 464 0.71 -10.72 6.06
C TYR A 464 -0.77 -10.84 6.44
N VAL A 465 -1.18 -10.18 7.52
CA VAL A 465 -2.58 -10.09 7.95
C VAL A 465 -3.44 -9.42 6.88
N MET A 466 -2.99 -8.30 6.31
CA MET A 466 -3.74 -7.57 5.29
C MET A 466 -3.99 -8.44 4.05
N GLY A 467 -2.96 -9.13 3.52
CA GLY A 467 -3.11 -10.00 2.35
C GLY A 467 -4.09 -11.14 2.58
N TYR A 468 -3.96 -11.85 3.70
CA TYR A 468 -4.83 -13.00 4.00
C TYR A 468 -6.24 -12.59 4.47
N ALA A 469 -6.41 -11.43 5.10
CA ALA A 469 -7.73 -10.89 5.42
C ALA A 469 -8.48 -10.45 4.15
N LEU A 470 -7.80 -9.73 3.24
CA LEU A 470 -8.36 -9.34 1.94
C LEU A 470 -8.67 -10.54 1.05
N SER A 471 -7.95 -11.62 1.22
CA SER A 471 -8.22 -12.88 0.53
C SER A 471 -9.39 -13.67 1.16
N GLY A 472 -9.89 -13.27 2.34
CA GLY A 472 -10.91 -14.02 3.09
C GLY A 472 -10.38 -15.31 3.74
N LEU A 473 -9.06 -15.45 3.85
CA LEU A 473 -8.40 -16.64 4.41
C LEU A 473 -8.02 -16.48 5.88
N CYS A 474 -7.79 -15.25 6.35
CA CYS A 474 -7.67 -14.93 7.77
C CYS A 474 -9.06 -14.68 8.35
N LYS A 475 -9.60 -15.64 9.11
CA LYS A 475 -10.95 -15.57 9.72
C LYS A 475 -10.92 -15.35 11.22
N ASP A 476 -9.86 -15.79 11.88
CA ASP A 476 -9.61 -15.62 13.30
C ASP A 476 -8.23 -15.00 13.47
N PHE A 477 -8.19 -13.76 13.94
CA PHE A 477 -6.96 -12.99 14.07
C PHE A 477 -5.97 -13.63 15.04
N GLU A 478 -6.41 -14.04 16.23
CA GLU A 478 -5.50 -14.54 17.26
C GLU A 478 -4.87 -15.90 16.86
N ALA A 479 -5.67 -16.80 16.29
CA ALA A 479 -5.17 -18.06 15.79
C ALA A 479 -4.20 -17.85 14.62
N PHE A 480 -4.54 -17.00 13.66
CA PHE A 480 -3.72 -16.68 12.50
C PHE A 480 -2.38 -16.05 12.88
N VAL A 481 -2.40 -15.10 13.80
CA VAL A 481 -1.19 -14.42 14.30
C VAL A 481 -0.30 -15.36 15.09
N THR A 482 -0.88 -16.28 15.89
CA THR A 482 -0.11 -17.30 16.60
C THR A 482 0.64 -18.22 15.64
N ASP A 483 -0.02 -18.66 14.56
CA ASP A 483 0.62 -19.48 13.53
C ASP A 483 1.71 -18.70 12.78
N TYR A 484 1.45 -17.41 12.43
CA TYR A 484 2.47 -16.54 11.85
C TYR A 484 3.71 -16.39 12.73
N TYR A 485 3.57 -16.13 14.03
CA TYR A 485 4.71 -16.01 14.92
C TYR A 485 5.47 -17.33 15.08
N ARG A 486 4.76 -18.47 15.09
CA ARG A 486 5.38 -19.81 15.09
C ARG A 486 6.23 -20.01 13.84
N ASP A 487 5.70 -19.69 12.68
CA ASP A 487 6.41 -19.79 11.40
C ASP A 487 7.59 -18.80 11.34
N PHE A 488 7.43 -17.57 11.86
CA PHE A 488 8.45 -16.52 11.77
C PHE A 488 9.62 -16.71 12.77
N TYR A 489 9.33 -17.08 14.02
CA TYR A 489 10.32 -17.17 15.11
C TYR A 489 10.63 -18.61 15.57
N GLY A 490 9.96 -19.62 15.03
CA GLY A 490 10.19 -21.03 15.33
C GLY A 490 9.94 -21.37 16.81
N LYS A 491 10.83 -22.17 17.41
CA LYS A 491 10.68 -22.71 18.75
C LYS A 491 10.39 -21.67 19.85
N PHE A 492 10.89 -20.45 19.70
CA PHE A 492 10.79 -19.38 20.70
C PHE A 492 9.74 -18.32 20.32
N TYR A 493 8.74 -18.70 19.54
CA TYR A 493 7.72 -17.79 19.04
C TYR A 493 6.85 -17.18 20.15
N GLU A 494 6.62 -17.89 21.26
CA GLU A 494 5.81 -17.39 22.37
C GLU A 494 6.49 -16.22 23.08
N GLU A 495 7.80 -16.33 23.31
CA GLU A 495 8.60 -15.26 23.89
C GLU A 495 8.63 -14.02 22.97
N ALA A 496 8.84 -14.22 21.65
CA ALA A 496 8.84 -13.12 20.68
C ALA A 496 7.44 -12.47 20.57
N MET A 497 6.38 -13.26 20.53
CA MET A 497 5.00 -12.78 20.49
C MET A 497 4.64 -11.98 21.74
N ALA A 498 4.96 -12.46 22.92
CA ALA A 498 4.71 -11.76 24.18
C ALA A 498 5.44 -10.41 24.22
N TYR A 499 6.72 -10.40 23.85
CA TYR A 499 7.54 -9.19 23.75
C TYR A 499 6.95 -8.16 22.78
N LEU A 500 6.58 -8.56 21.57
CA LEU A 500 6.04 -7.65 20.57
C LEU A 500 4.62 -7.15 20.92
N LYS A 501 3.79 -8.00 21.54
CA LYS A 501 2.48 -7.60 22.09
C LYS A 501 2.64 -6.56 23.19
N GLU A 502 3.61 -6.73 24.09
CA GLU A 502 3.87 -5.77 25.16
C GLU A 502 4.38 -4.42 24.60
N LEU A 503 5.30 -4.44 23.62
CA LEU A 503 5.72 -3.21 22.93
C LEU A 503 4.54 -2.49 22.28
N SER A 504 3.67 -3.19 21.55
CA SER A 504 2.47 -2.60 20.95
C SER A 504 1.52 -1.99 21.99
N SER A 505 1.37 -2.64 23.16
CA SER A 505 0.47 -2.15 24.21
C SER A 505 0.94 -0.87 24.90
N LEU A 506 2.24 -0.54 24.79
CA LEU A 506 2.88 0.66 25.33
C LEU A 506 3.16 1.71 24.24
N SER A 507 2.76 1.44 23.02
CA SER A 507 2.95 2.31 21.87
C SER A 507 1.87 3.39 21.78
N HIS A 508 2.23 4.51 21.16
CA HIS A 508 1.36 5.68 21.01
C HIS A 508 1.37 6.20 19.57
N PRO A 509 0.63 5.57 18.62
CA PRO A 509 0.57 5.99 17.23
C PRO A 509 0.17 7.45 17.03
N ASP A 510 -0.81 7.96 17.77
CA ASP A 510 -1.23 9.36 17.74
C ASP A 510 -0.08 10.32 18.09
N TYR A 511 0.64 10.02 19.17
CA TYR A 511 1.80 10.81 19.58
C TYR A 511 2.89 10.81 18.49
N PHE A 512 3.22 9.65 17.95
CA PHE A 512 4.22 9.52 16.88
C PHE A 512 3.81 10.29 15.60
N ASN A 513 2.51 10.43 15.35
CA ASN A 513 1.92 11.10 14.20
C ASN A 513 1.46 12.55 14.46
N ASN A 514 2.09 13.23 15.41
CA ASN A 514 1.87 14.66 15.73
C ASN A 514 0.48 14.98 16.28
N LYS A 515 -0.19 14.04 16.93
CA LYS A 515 -1.41 14.33 17.69
C LYS A 515 -1.11 14.46 19.19
N GLY A 516 -1.82 15.35 19.86
CA GLY A 516 -1.65 15.64 21.28
C GLY A 516 -0.39 16.43 21.64
N ASP A 517 -0.23 16.70 22.92
CA ASP A 517 0.89 17.47 23.44
C ASP A 517 2.19 16.69 23.39
N ARG A 518 3.28 17.36 22.98
CA ARG A 518 4.61 16.74 22.97
C ARG A 518 5.13 16.43 24.37
N VAL A 519 4.73 17.17 25.39
CA VAL A 519 5.11 16.93 26.79
C VAL A 519 3.95 16.21 27.48
N SER A 520 4.18 14.94 27.85
CA SER A 520 3.16 14.08 28.47
C SER A 520 3.78 13.14 29.49
N LYS A 521 3.35 13.25 30.74
CA LYS A 521 3.85 12.37 31.82
C LYS A 521 3.43 10.91 31.63
N HIS A 522 2.23 10.67 31.10
CA HIS A 522 1.73 9.31 30.84
C HIS A 522 2.56 8.64 29.76
N ILE A 523 2.66 9.26 28.59
CA ILE A 523 3.44 8.75 27.45
C ILE A 523 4.91 8.57 27.81
N ASN A 524 5.47 9.51 28.59
CA ASN A 524 6.84 9.39 29.11
C ASN A 524 7.03 8.14 29.98
N ALA A 525 6.07 7.84 30.87
CA ALA A 525 6.13 6.65 31.72
C ALA A 525 6.09 5.35 30.89
N ASP A 526 5.25 5.31 29.84
CA ASP A 526 5.17 4.15 28.93
C ASP A 526 6.48 3.97 28.15
N PHE A 527 7.10 5.06 27.66
CA PHE A 527 8.40 4.97 27.00
C PHE A 527 9.52 4.49 27.95
N ILE A 528 9.50 4.86 29.23
CA ILE A 528 10.43 4.33 30.24
C ILE A 528 10.21 2.82 30.38
N ARG A 529 8.96 2.38 30.44
CA ARG A 529 8.63 0.94 30.54
C ARG A 529 9.06 0.17 29.29
N ILE A 530 8.95 0.77 28.09
CA ILE A 530 9.48 0.14 26.88
C ILE A 530 10.98 -0.14 26.99
N LEU A 531 11.79 0.77 27.56
CA LEU A 531 13.22 0.48 27.78
C LEU A 531 13.43 -0.74 28.68
N GLU A 532 12.64 -0.90 29.74
CA GLU A 532 12.69 -2.06 30.62
C GLU A 532 12.34 -3.35 29.86
N VAL A 533 11.31 -3.32 29.01
CA VAL A 533 10.91 -4.45 28.16
C VAL A 533 12.04 -4.83 27.19
N LEU A 534 12.68 -3.84 26.55
CA LEU A 534 13.80 -4.07 25.63
C LEU A 534 14.99 -4.72 26.32
N GLU A 535 15.37 -4.23 27.53
CA GLU A 535 16.49 -4.74 28.31
C GLU A 535 16.21 -6.15 28.85
N ASN A 536 14.99 -6.39 29.35
CA ASN A 536 14.58 -7.69 29.87
C ASN A 536 14.53 -8.78 28.80
N PHE A 537 14.40 -8.41 27.53
CA PHE A 537 14.37 -9.36 26.42
C PHE A 537 15.77 -9.78 25.91
N LEU A 538 16.84 -9.05 26.25
CA LEU A 538 18.22 -9.36 25.78
C LEU A 538 18.67 -10.80 26.06
N PRO A 539 18.43 -11.39 27.26
CA PRO A 539 18.81 -12.79 27.52
C PRO A 539 18.14 -13.81 26.58
N THR A 540 16.96 -13.47 26.02
CA THR A 540 16.27 -14.34 25.08
C THR A 540 17.05 -14.48 23.77
N PHE A 541 17.69 -13.42 23.27
CA PHE A 541 18.56 -13.50 22.10
C PHE A 541 19.73 -14.48 22.32
N ASP A 542 20.36 -14.45 23.51
CA ASP A 542 21.46 -15.37 23.85
C ASP A 542 20.97 -16.82 23.96
N LYS A 543 19.79 -17.03 24.55
CA LYS A 543 19.13 -18.34 24.61
C LYS A 543 18.86 -18.91 23.23
N VAL A 544 18.33 -18.08 22.30
CA VAL A 544 18.06 -18.49 20.91
C VAL A 544 19.36 -18.81 20.17
N LYS A 545 20.39 -17.96 20.29
CA LYS A 545 21.71 -18.19 19.69
C LYS A 545 22.31 -19.51 20.16
N SER A 546 22.28 -19.74 21.47
CA SER A 546 22.84 -20.98 22.10
C SER A 546 22.11 -22.25 21.65
N SER A 547 20.83 -22.14 21.24
CA SER A 547 20.04 -23.28 20.74
C SER A 547 20.25 -23.58 19.26
N GLY A 548 20.99 -22.76 18.51
CA GLY A 548 21.13 -22.85 17.05
C GLY A 548 19.91 -22.34 16.27
N GLY A 549 18.93 -21.71 16.95
CA GLY A 549 17.70 -21.20 16.33
C GLY A 549 17.75 -19.74 15.84
N PHE A 550 18.93 -19.12 15.80
CA PHE A 550 19.08 -17.70 15.46
C PHE A 550 19.06 -17.50 13.94
N THR A 551 17.86 -17.38 13.39
CA THR A 551 17.58 -17.16 11.96
C THR A 551 17.70 -15.66 11.60
N VAL A 552 17.54 -15.35 10.30
CA VAL A 552 17.45 -13.97 9.79
C VAL A 552 16.33 -13.18 10.48
N HIS A 553 15.22 -13.82 10.86
CA HIS A 553 14.11 -13.16 11.56
C HIS A 553 14.49 -12.75 12.99
N TRP A 554 15.27 -13.55 13.67
CA TRP A 554 15.82 -13.22 14.98
C TRP A 554 16.90 -12.13 14.90
N GLU A 555 17.70 -12.12 13.82
CA GLU A 555 18.65 -11.04 13.56
C GLU A 555 17.92 -9.71 13.32
N LEU A 556 16.82 -9.73 12.59
CA LEU A 556 15.95 -8.58 12.35
C LEU A 556 15.34 -8.07 13.66
N LEU A 557 14.85 -8.96 14.53
CA LEU A 557 14.32 -8.60 15.84
C LEU A 557 15.39 -8.01 16.77
N ALA A 558 16.63 -8.54 16.72
CA ALA A 558 17.74 -7.99 17.50
C ALA A 558 18.17 -6.60 16.99
N PHE A 559 18.15 -6.38 15.69
CA PHE A 559 18.35 -5.06 15.09
C PHE A 559 17.25 -4.08 15.51
N HIS A 560 15.99 -4.50 15.46
CA HIS A 560 14.85 -3.72 15.92
C HIS A 560 15.01 -3.33 17.40
N ASN A 561 15.31 -4.28 18.30
CA ASN A 561 15.56 -4.00 19.71
C ASN A 561 16.66 -2.93 19.89
N SER A 562 17.73 -3.05 19.11
CA SER A 562 18.90 -2.16 19.20
C SER A 562 18.59 -0.72 18.75
N TYR A 563 17.88 -0.54 17.63
CA TYR A 563 17.54 0.81 17.18
C TYR A 563 16.39 1.39 18.00
N LEU A 564 15.39 0.58 18.40
CA LEU A 564 14.28 1.04 19.21
C LEU A 564 14.75 1.52 20.59
N ASN A 565 15.72 0.86 21.20
CA ASN A 565 16.34 1.33 22.44
C ASN A 565 16.90 2.76 22.33
N ARG A 566 17.51 3.10 21.20
CA ARG A 566 18.02 4.45 20.92
C ARG A 566 16.89 5.45 20.69
N LEU A 567 15.92 5.08 19.86
CA LEU A 567 14.76 5.93 19.56
C LEU A 567 13.96 6.24 20.82
N VAL A 568 13.67 5.24 21.65
CA VAL A 568 12.88 5.42 22.88
C VAL A 568 13.59 6.31 23.88
N LYS A 569 14.92 6.26 23.99
CA LYS A 569 15.69 7.22 24.79
C LYS A 569 15.49 8.67 24.34
N ALA A 570 15.43 8.89 23.03
CA ALA A 570 15.11 10.22 22.48
C ALA A 570 13.65 10.61 22.76
N LEU A 571 12.70 9.69 22.61
CA LEU A 571 11.27 9.89 22.89
C LEU A 571 11.00 10.22 24.37
N ILE A 572 11.70 9.60 25.31
CA ILE A 572 11.62 9.91 26.75
C ILE A 572 12.01 11.39 26.98
N LYS A 573 13.06 11.88 26.33
CA LYS A 573 13.48 13.27 26.45
C LYS A 573 12.50 14.23 25.77
N LEU A 574 12.00 13.86 24.60
CA LEU A 574 10.98 14.62 23.88
C LEU A 574 9.71 14.77 24.74
N SER A 575 9.19 13.66 25.27
CA SER A 575 7.96 13.64 26.08
C SER A 575 8.12 14.26 27.48
N SER A 576 9.34 14.44 27.97
CA SER A 576 9.64 15.17 29.21
C SER A 576 9.88 16.68 28.98
N GLY A 577 9.96 17.16 27.74
CA GLY A 577 10.23 18.56 27.39
C GLY A 577 11.72 18.93 27.28
N ASP A 578 12.63 17.96 27.39
CA ASP A 578 14.07 18.17 27.18
C ASP A 578 14.41 18.03 25.68
N PHE A 579 13.93 18.99 24.88
CA PHE A 579 14.02 18.93 23.42
C PHE A 579 15.46 18.93 22.89
N ASN A 580 16.39 19.60 23.57
CA ASN A 580 17.79 19.62 23.13
C ASN A 580 18.41 18.21 23.27
N ARG A 581 18.23 17.59 24.43
CA ARG A 581 18.74 16.25 24.67
C ARG A 581 18.02 15.21 23.82
N ALA A 582 16.71 15.41 23.54
CA ALA A 582 15.95 14.57 22.62
C ALA A 582 16.59 14.54 21.23
N ASN A 583 16.93 15.71 20.66
CA ASN A 583 17.57 15.83 19.35
C ASN A 583 18.98 15.23 19.31
N GLU A 584 19.77 15.36 20.39
CA GLU A 584 21.09 14.70 20.46
C GLU A 584 20.96 13.17 20.42
N LEU A 585 20.01 12.60 21.19
CA LEU A 585 19.77 11.16 21.21
C LEU A 585 19.14 10.67 19.90
N PHE A 586 18.34 11.50 19.25
CA PHE A 586 17.79 11.17 17.92
C PHE A 586 18.90 11.07 16.86
N LYS A 587 19.94 11.89 16.93
CA LYS A 587 21.11 11.76 16.05
C LYS A 587 21.86 10.43 16.25
N ASP A 588 21.98 9.96 17.50
CA ASP A 588 22.56 8.63 17.77
C ASP A 588 21.72 7.50 17.16
N PHE A 589 20.39 7.58 17.31
CA PHE A 589 19.46 6.64 16.67
C PHE A 589 19.58 6.68 15.14
N ALA A 590 19.52 7.86 14.53
CA ALA A 590 19.57 8.02 13.08
C ALA A 590 20.91 7.52 12.52
N GLY A 591 22.04 7.89 13.14
CA GLY A 591 23.36 7.37 12.76
C GLY A 591 23.42 5.85 12.79
N TYR A 592 22.85 5.22 13.81
CA TYR A 592 22.83 3.76 13.91
C TYR A 592 22.05 3.07 12.78
N ILE A 593 20.85 3.58 12.43
CA ILE A 593 20.08 2.97 11.33
C ILE A 593 20.71 3.26 9.96
N GLN A 594 21.31 4.44 9.76
CA GLN A 594 22.03 4.82 8.54
C GLN A 594 23.26 3.91 8.31
N GLU A 595 24.08 3.66 9.32
CA GLU A 595 25.24 2.76 9.25
C GLU A 595 24.84 1.30 8.91
N ASN A 596 23.64 0.89 9.29
CA ASN A 596 23.13 -0.47 9.08
C ASN A 596 22.18 -0.61 7.87
N GLU A 597 21.92 0.47 7.11
CA GLU A 597 20.96 0.48 6.02
C GLU A 597 21.22 -0.59 4.98
N LEU A 598 22.45 -0.72 4.46
CA LEU A 598 22.76 -1.71 3.41
C LEU A 598 22.49 -3.16 3.85
N LYS A 599 22.63 -3.46 5.13
CA LYS A 599 22.35 -4.79 5.66
C LYS A 599 20.85 -5.07 5.82
N PHE A 600 20.11 -4.09 6.30
CA PHE A 600 18.69 -4.26 6.65
C PHE A 600 17.73 -3.56 5.69
N GLN A 601 18.24 -3.02 4.59
CA GLN A 601 17.47 -2.31 3.58
C GLN A 601 16.30 -3.12 2.97
N PRO A 602 16.31 -4.47 2.87
CA PRO A 602 15.13 -5.20 2.42
C PRO A 602 13.94 -5.12 3.39
N TYR A 603 14.19 -4.74 4.66
CA TYR A 603 13.22 -4.80 5.75
C TYR A 603 12.82 -3.43 6.32
N LEU A 604 13.69 -2.42 6.23
CA LEU A 604 13.47 -1.09 6.83
C LEU A 604 13.76 0.03 5.83
N ASP A 605 12.81 0.94 5.68
CA ASP A 605 13.00 2.20 4.95
C ASP A 605 13.62 3.27 5.87
N VAL A 606 14.95 3.34 5.86
CA VAL A 606 15.70 4.31 6.69
C VAL A 606 15.35 5.75 6.33
N TYR A 607 15.22 6.06 5.02
CA TYR A 607 14.79 7.38 4.58
C TYR A 607 13.46 7.78 5.23
N ARG A 608 12.47 6.89 5.16
CA ARG A 608 11.12 7.20 5.61
C ARG A 608 11.01 7.30 7.13
N LEU A 609 11.67 6.41 7.87
CA LEU A 609 11.67 6.46 9.33
C LEU A 609 12.28 7.77 9.85
N ILE A 610 13.37 8.25 9.25
CA ILE A 610 13.96 9.55 9.61
C ILE A 610 13.02 10.69 9.22
N ASP A 611 12.46 10.69 8.02
CA ASP A 611 11.52 11.70 7.53
C ASP A 611 10.30 11.84 8.45
N ILE A 612 9.65 10.73 8.80
CA ILE A 612 8.49 10.72 9.70
C ILE A 612 8.87 11.20 11.11
N SER A 613 9.99 10.75 11.63
CA SER A 613 10.45 11.14 12.97
C SER A 613 10.74 12.63 13.06
N THR A 614 11.27 13.25 12.00
CA THR A 614 11.54 14.70 11.97
C THR A 614 10.29 15.52 11.71
N ASN A 615 9.48 15.16 10.72
CA ASN A 615 8.37 16.00 10.25
C ASN A 615 7.08 15.80 11.05
N TYR A 616 6.89 14.65 11.68
CA TYR A 616 5.66 14.33 12.41
C TYR A 616 5.91 14.12 13.90
N THR A 617 6.89 13.34 14.32
CA THR A 617 7.13 13.09 15.76
C THR A 617 7.73 14.32 16.46
N GLY A 618 8.40 15.19 15.72
CA GLY A 618 8.85 16.50 16.22
C GLY A 618 10.32 16.56 16.58
N PHE A 619 11.15 15.64 16.10
CA PHE A 619 12.60 15.79 16.15
C PHE A 619 13.08 16.80 15.10
N LYS A 620 14.22 17.44 15.36
CA LYS A 620 14.81 18.35 14.37
C LYS A 620 15.56 17.56 13.30
N ASN A 621 15.58 18.09 12.09
CA ASN A 621 16.39 17.57 11.00
C ASN A 621 17.86 17.44 11.42
N ILE A 622 18.50 16.39 10.96
CA ILE A 622 19.88 16.03 11.27
C ILE A 622 20.83 16.80 10.33
#